data_63814af120203435dfa73a6a322a1109
#
_entry.id   63814af120203435dfa73a6a322a1109
#
_cell.length_a   1.000
_cell.length_b   1.000
_cell.length_c   1.000
_cell.angle_alpha   90.00
_cell.angle_beta   90.00
_cell.angle_gamma   90.00
#
_symmetry.space_group_name_H-M   'P 1'
#
loop_
_entity.id
_entity.type
_entity.pdbx_description
1 polymer ?
#
loop_
_entity_poly.entity_id
_entity_poly.type
_entity_poly.pdbx_seq_one_letter_code
_entity_poly.pdbx_strand_id
1 'polypeptide(L)' 'MDLPNPSLTGLFDQLGLDSEEADIQKFIAEHQLDQDTKLIDAPFWTDQQRSFLKDAEWAPIVDELNVALHPQA' A
#
# COMPACT_ATOMS: atom_id res chain seq x y z
N MET A 1 -19.35 -8.92 -10.59
CA MET A 1 -18.32 -8.12 -11.00
C MET A 1 -17.10 -8.26 -10.15
N ASP A 2 -16.08 -8.53 -10.73
CA ASP A 2 -14.88 -8.86 -10.01
C ASP A 2 -14.06 -7.63 -9.70
N LEU A 3 -13.52 -7.60 -8.52
CA LEU A 3 -12.59 -6.56 -8.15
C LEU A 3 -11.21 -6.99 -8.59
N PRO A 4 -10.50 -6.15 -9.36
CA PRO A 4 -9.18 -6.54 -9.85
C PRO A 4 -8.18 -6.80 -8.73
N ASN A 5 -8.28 -6.04 -7.65
CA ASN A 5 -7.35 -6.19 -6.54
C ASN A 5 -8.07 -6.05 -5.23
N PRO A 6 -8.93 -7.04 -4.91
CA PRO A 6 -9.69 -6.93 -3.66
C PRO A 6 -8.80 -6.82 -2.42
N SER A 7 -7.64 -7.43 -2.46
CA SER A 7 -6.71 -7.37 -1.34
C SER A 7 -6.21 -5.96 -1.09
N LEU A 8 -5.77 -5.29 -2.14
CA LEU A 8 -5.31 -3.91 -2.01
C LEU A 8 -6.45 -2.99 -1.65
N THR A 9 -7.63 -3.24 -2.19
CA THR A 9 -8.80 -2.46 -1.84
C THR A 9 -9.06 -2.54 -0.33
N GLY A 10 -9.02 -3.74 0.21
CA GLY A 10 -9.22 -3.94 1.63
C GLY A 10 -8.15 -3.24 2.47
N LEU A 11 -6.91 -3.32 2.03
CA LEU A 11 -5.81 -2.69 2.74
C LEU A 11 -5.97 -1.18 2.77
N PHE A 12 -6.26 -0.58 1.63
CA PHE A 12 -6.44 0.88 1.56
C PHE A 12 -7.61 1.32 2.41
N ASP A 13 -8.68 0.52 2.42
CA ASP A 13 -9.84 0.81 3.23
C ASP A 13 -9.46 0.83 4.71
N GLN A 14 -8.68 -0.13 5.15
CA GLN A 14 -8.23 -0.19 6.54
C GLN A 14 -7.29 0.95 6.89
N LEU A 15 -6.54 1.42 5.92
CA LEU A 15 -5.62 2.54 6.15
C LEU A 15 -6.34 3.89 6.15
N GLY A 16 -7.63 3.89 5.87
CA GLY A 16 -8.37 5.14 5.80
C GLY A 16 -8.14 5.92 4.53
N LEU A 17 -7.68 5.24 3.49
CA LEU A 17 -7.42 5.85 2.20
C LEU A 17 -8.53 5.49 1.22
N ASP A 18 -8.63 6.27 0.16
CA ASP A 18 -9.59 5.96 -0.90
C ASP A 18 -9.22 4.62 -1.51
N SER A 19 -10.20 3.73 -1.60
CA SER A 19 -9.95 2.36 -1.98
C SER A 19 -10.47 1.99 -3.35
N GLU A 20 -10.93 2.95 -4.13
CA GLU A 20 -11.30 2.67 -5.51
C GLU A 20 -10.06 2.43 -6.33
N GLU A 21 -10.22 1.65 -7.38
CA GLU A 21 -9.06 1.28 -8.18
C GLU A 21 -8.32 2.49 -8.73
N ALA A 22 -9.06 3.46 -9.23
CA ALA A 22 -8.43 4.66 -9.78
C ALA A 22 -7.65 5.41 -8.71
N ASP A 23 -8.18 5.45 -7.49
CA ASP A 23 -7.50 6.13 -6.38
C ASP A 23 -6.27 5.38 -5.94
N ILE A 24 -6.35 4.06 -5.94
CA ILE A 24 -5.20 3.23 -5.60
C ILE A 24 -4.07 3.45 -6.61
N GLN A 25 -4.41 3.46 -7.88
CA GLN A 25 -3.41 3.68 -8.93
C GLN A 25 -2.79 5.06 -8.80
N LYS A 26 -3.59 6.05 -8.50
CA LYS A 26 -3.10 7.40 -8.33
C LYS A 26 -2.16 7.48 -7.13
N PHE A 27 -2.54 6.85 -6.03
CA PHE A 27 -1.69 6.82 -4.84
C PHE A 27 -0.34 6.20 -5.17
N ILE A 28 -0.37 5.07 -5.85
CA ILE A 28 0.86 4.38 -6.21
C ILE A 28 1.74 5.28 -7.09
N ALA A 29 1.13 5.94 -8.06
CA ALA A 29 1.89 6.79 -8.97
C ALA A 29 2.52 7.98 -8.25
N GLU A 30 1.84 8.49 -7.23
CA GLU A 30 2.30 9.70 -6.52
C GLU A 30 3.22 9.41 -5.36
N HIS A 31 3.30 8.15 -4.93
CA HIS A 31 4.05 7.79 -3.73
C HIS A 31 5.13 6.75 -4.02
N GLN A 32 5.78 6.87 -5.17
CA GLN A 32 6.85 5.95 -5.52
C GLN A 32 8.00 6.08 -4.55
N LEU A 33 8.62 4.95 -4.22
CA LEU A 33 9.71 4.91 -3.26
C LEU A 33 11.02 4.55 -3.93
N ASP A 34 12.12 4.99 -3.34
CA ASP A 34 13.44 4.58 -3.74
C ASP A 34 13.67 3.12 -3.41
N GLN A 35 14.61 2.50 -4.10
CA GLN A 35 14.94 1.11 -3.84
C GLN A 35 15.36 0.89 -2.39
N ASP A 36 15.97 1.89 -1.79
CA ASP A 36 16.50 1.75 -0.43
C ASP A 36 15.46 2.07 0.63
N THR A 37 14.31 2.60 0.25
CA THR A 37 13.28 2.98 1.22
C THR A 37 12.23 1.89 1.30
N LYS A 38 12.12 1.28 2.46
CA LYS A 38 11.10 0.26 2.68
C LYS A 38 9.75 0.91 2.85
N LEU A 39 8.70 0.15 2.52
CA LEU A 39 7.34 0.66 2.63
C LEU A 39 7.05 1.20 4.02
N ILE A 40 7.41 0.44 5.05
CA ILE A 40 7.10 0.85 6.42
C ILE A 40 7.94 2.03 6.89
N ASP A 41 9.02 2.34 6.19
CA ASP A 41 9.87 3.47 6.52
C ASP A 41 9.48 4.73 5.78
N ALA A 42 8.50 4.65 4.89
CA ALA A 42 8.09 5.80 4.11
C ALA A 42 7.55 6.90 5.03
N PRO A 43 7.88 8.15 4.75
CA PRO A 43 7.54 9.24 5.65
C PRO A 43 6.07 9.67 5.61
N PHE A 44 5.32 9.17 4.63
CA PHE A 44 3.94 9.61 4.48
C PHE A 44 2.93 8.79 5.29
N TRP A 45 3.39 7.79 6.04
CA TRP A 45 2.50 7.01 6.89
C TRP A 45 2.41 7.64 8.27
N THR A 46 1.22 7.60 8.87
CA THR A 46 1.08 7.91 10.28
C THR A 46 1.58 6.72 11.12
N ASP A 47 1.75 6.94 12.41
CA ASP A 47 2.16 5.85 13.29
C ASP A 47 1.13 4.73 13.30
N GLN A 48 -0.14 5.07 13.26
CA GLN A 48 -1.19 4.06 13.22
C GLN A 48 -1.14 3.26 11.93
N GLN A 49 -0.95 3.94 10.81
CA GLN A 49 -0.87 3.26 9.52
C GLN A 49 0.35 2.35 9.47
N ARG A 50 1.47 2.85 9.97
CA ARG A 50 2.69 2.05 9.99
C ARG A 50 2.53 0.80 10.83
N SER A 51 1.87 0.95 11.97
CA SER A 51 1.62 -0.19 12.85
C SER A 51 0.76 -1.23 12.16
N PHE A 52 -0.27 -0.77 11.44
CA PHE A 52 -1.12 -1.68 10.70
C PHE A 52 -0.36 -2.42 9.61
N LEU A 53 0.54 -1.70 8.93
CA LEU A 53 1.32 -2.29 7.85
C LEU A 53 2.28 -3.36 8.34
N LYS A 54 2.59 -3.37 9.62
CA LYS A 54 3.45 -4.39 10.21
C LYS A 54 2.68 -5.63 10.66
N ASP A 55 1.36 -5.60 10.57
CA ASP A 55 0.54 -6.70 11.04
C ASP A 55 0.75 -7.92 10.17
N ALA A 56 1.03 -9.05 10.80
CA ALA A 56 1.33 -10.28 10.08
C ALA A 56 0.16 -10.77 9.25
N GLU A 57 -1.06 -10.47 9.67
CA GLU A 57 -2.23 -10.88 8.92
C GLU A 57 -2.29 -10.24 7.54
N TRP A 58 -1.73 -9.04 7.42
CA TRP A 58 -1.75 -8.31 6.18
C TRP A 58 -0.44 -8.42 5.39
N ALA A 59 0.50 -9.21 5.90
CA ALA A 59 1.83 -9.26 5.31
C ALA A 59 1.83 -9.54 3.80
N PRO A 60 1.07 -10.53 3.30
CA PRO A 60 1.09 -10.79 1.85
C PRO A 60 0.58 -9.60 1.04
N ILE A 61 -0.42 -8.92 1.56
CA ILE A 61 -1.00 -7.77 0.85
C ILE A 61 -0.10 -6.56 0.96
N VAL A 62 0.50 -6.36 2.11
CA VAL A 62 1.48 -5.30 2.30
C VAL A 62 2.67 -5.49 1.37
N ASP A 63 3.09 -6.73 1.20
CA ASP A 63 4.19 -7.05 0.30
C ASP A 63 3.83 -6.68 -1.14
N GLU A 64 2.61 -6.94 -1.53
CA GLU A 64 2.12 -6.58 -2.85
C GLU A 64 2.18 -5.06 -3.07
N LEU A 65 1.76 -4.30 -2.07
CA LEU A 65 1.82 -2.86 -2.13
C LEU A 65 3.27 -2.38 -2.18
N ASN A 66 4.13 -3.03 -1.41
CA ASN A 66 5.54 -2.67 -1.40
C ASN A 66 6.15 -2.80 -2.80
N VAL A 67 5.82 -3.88 -3.50
CA VAL A 67 6.29 -4.07 -4.86
C VAL A 67 5.75 -2.98 -5.78
N ALA A 68 4.48 -2.64 -5.61
CA ALA A 68 3.85 -1.63 -6.46
C ALA A 68 4.50 -0.25 -6.29
N LEU A 69 4.98 0.04 -5.10
CA LEU A 69 5.63 1.33 -4.84
C LEU A 69 7.10 1.35 -5.26
N HIS A 70 7.64 0.21 -5.67
CA HIS A 70 9.01 0.09 -6.16
C HIS A 70 9.02 -0.49 -7.57
N PRO A 71 8.53 0.27 -8.56
CA PRO A 71 8.27 -0.31 -9.88
C PRO A 71 9.50 -0.74 -10.63
N GLN A 72 10.67 -0.22 -10.28
CA GLN A 72 11.87 -0.63 -10.99
C GLN A 72 12.59 -1.76 -10.32
N ALA A 73 12.05 -2.31 -9.30
CA ALA A 73 12.70 -3.41 -8.58
C ALA A 73 12.85 -4.66 -9.45
#